data_526e10f4b8d4ae7f045dff8ea10fe429
#
_entry.id   526e10f4b8d4ae7f045dff8ea10fe429
#
_cell.length_a   1.000
_cell.length_b   1.000
_cell.length_c   1.000
_cell.angle_alpha   90.00
_cell.angle_beta   90.00
_cell.angle_gamma   90.00
#
_symmetry.space_group_name_H-M   'P 1'
#
loop_
_entity.id
_entity.type
_entity.pdbx_description
1 polymer ?
#
loop_
_entity_poly.entity_id
_entity_poly.type
_entity_poly.pdbx_seq_one_letter_code
_entity_poly.pdbx_strand_id
1 'polypeptide(L)'
;MFSNVRQARFLLVTVLCAAAASAQQVSPQVRAATGQIDLDVVVSPKSGPPVADLQQSDFTVLDNNSPQAITSFQAVTGRQAPIEVVLVIDAINTDARTIGYERNQIDRFLHAEGGRLAYPVAIVVATDTGVREAENFSSDGNALSAAMDRDQIGLRDIGRSAGFYGATERLQYSLQALSQITASEGPHQGRKILLWISPGWPLLTGPNIQLDSKQQDQIFAQIVSLSTQLRQARVTLYNVNPIGAGESVFRGTYYEEFLKGVSKPSQVNLANLGLQVIAIQSGGLALEFNNDVAALLQQCLSDAAPFYQISFEAAAAERPDEYHHLEIRIARPGLTARTRQGYYAQPAARN
;
A
#
# COMPACT_ATOMS: atom_id res chain seq x y z
N MET A 1 -52.92 -25.54 -73.01
CA MET A 1 -52.42 -26.51 -73.97
C MET A 1 -50.93 -26.29 -74.07
N PHE A 2 -50.19 -27.31 -73.72
CA PHE A 2 -48.71 -27.52 -73.86
C PHE A 2 -47.80 -26.62 -72.98
N SER A 3 -47.13 -27.15 -72.08
CA SER A 3 -46.16 -28.25 -71.94
C SER A 3 -44.75 -27.69 -71.58
N ASN A 4 -44.39 -27.88 -70.34
CA ASN A 4 -43.07 -28.26 -69.82
C ASN A 4 -41.82 -28.07 -70.68
N VAL A 5 -40.76 -27.55 -70.05
CA VAL A 5 -39.51 -28.30 -69.85
C VAL A 5 -38.72 -27.66 -68.68
N ARG A 6 -38.42 -28.46 -67.67
CA ARG A 6 -37.50 -28.20 -66.55
C ARG A 6 -36.08 -28.18 -67.09
N GLN A 7 -35.34 -27.17 -66.73
CA GLN A 7 -33.85 -27.26 -66.67
C GLN A 7 -33.40 -26.94 -65.27
N ALA A 8 -32.92 -27.97 -64.62
CA ALA A 8 -32.23 -27.91 -63.35
C ALA A 8 -30.81 -27.33 -63.59
N ARG A 9 -30.53 -26.21 -62.98
CA ARG A 9 -29.16 -25.69 -62.83
C ARG A 9 -28.65 -26.03 -61.49
N PHE A 10 -27.65 -26.93 -61.42
CA PHE A 10 -26.84 -27.23 -60.26
C PHE A 10 -25.99 -26.00 -59.93
N LEU A 11 -26.28 -25.34 -58.82
CA LEU A 11 -25.40 -24.35 -58.22
C LEU A 11 -24.48 -25.08 -57.26
N LEU A 12 -23.21 -25.13 -57.62
CA LEU A 12 -22.11 -25.63 -56.81
C LEU A 12 -21.85 -24.57 -55.73
N VAL A 13 -22.28 -24.84 -54.50
CA VAL A 13 -21.95 -24.01 -53.35
C VAL A 13 -20.59 -24.45 -52.79
N THR A 14 -19.55 -23.72 -53.14
CA THR A 14 -18.24 -23.83 -52.52
C THR A 14 -18.32 -23.22 -51.12
N VAL A 15 -18.36 -24.06 -50.10
CA VAL A 15 -18.21 -23.68 -48.68
C VAL A 15 -16.75 -23.35 -48.44
N LEU A 16 -16.46 -22.06 -48.37
CA LEU A 16 -15.16 -21.55 -47.87
C LEU A 16 -15.16 -21.67 -46.36
N CYS A 17 -14.50 -22.70 -45.82
CA CYS A 17 -14.16 -22.79 -44.40
C CYS A 17 -13.13 -21.71 -44.06
N ALA A 18 -13.55 -20.53 -43.59
CA ALA A 18 -12.69 -19.62 -42.93
C ALA A 18 -12.35 -20.18 -41.52
N ALA A 19 -11.17 -20.74 -41.38
CA ALA A 19 -10.59 -21.09 -40.09
C ALA A 19 -10.31 -19.78 -39.37
N ALA A 20 -11.22 -19.36 -38.45
CA ALA A 20 -10.94 -18.33 -37.49
C ALA A 20 -9.86 -18.84 -36.53
N ALA A 21 -8.61 -18.44 -36.76
CA ALA A 21 -7.57 -18.58 -35.78
C ALA A 21 -7.93 -17.71 -34.57
N SER A 22 -8.51 -18.34 -33.56
CA SER A 22 -8.69 -17.74 -32.24
C SER A 22 -7.30 -17.47 -31.67
N ALA A 23 -6.82 -16.24 -31.84
CA ALA A 23 -5.72 -15.74 -31.06
C ALA A 23 -6.17 -15.77 -29.59
N GLN A 24 -5.80 -16.81 -28.87
CA GLN A 24 -5.86 -16.82 -27.41
C GLN A 24 -5.00 -15.65 -26.95
N GLN A 25 -5.65 -14.57 -26.54
CA GLN A 25 -5.03 -13.57 -25.68
C GLN A 25 -4.63 -14.31 -24.41
N VAL A 26 -3.35 -14.65 -24.33
CA VAL A 26 -2.70 -15.04 -23.09
C VAL A 26 -2.78 -13.81 -22.21
N SER A 27 -3.78 -13.75 -21.34
CA SER A 27 -3.79 -12.85 -20.21
C SER A 27 -2.42 -13.02 -19.52
N PRO A 28 -1.69 -11.95 -19.20
CA PRO A 28 -0.50 -12.08 -18.40
C PRO A 28 -0.97 -12.62 -17.03
N GLN A 29 -0.92 -13.94 -16.88
CA GLN A 29 -0.94 -14.51 -15.55
C GLN A 29 0.24 -13.88 -14.82
N VAL A 30 -0.07 -13.05 -13.84
CA VAL A 30 0.88 -12.63 -12.81
C VAL A 30 1.36 -13.96 -12.19
N ARG A 31 2.45 -14.50 -12.74
CA ARG A 31 3.25 -15.49 -12.05
C ARG A 31 3.73 -14.75 -10.80
N ALA A 32 3.09 -14.99 -9.68
CA ALA A 32 3.76 -14.93 -8.41
C ALA A 32 4.88 -15.96 -8.54
N ALA A 33 6.05 -15.53 -9.05
CA ALA A 33 7.24 -16.33 -9.02
C ALA A 33 7.49 -16.60 -7.54
N THR A 34 7.22 -17.82 -7.11
CA THR A 34 7.57 -18.32 -5.80
C THR A 34 9.08 -18.15 -5.69
N GLY A 35 9.51 -17.11 -4.96
CA GLY A 35 10.91 -16.82 -4.73
C GLY A 35 11.36 -15.38 -5.01
N GLN A 36 10.80 -14.67 -5.97
CA GLN A 36 11.26 -13.30 -6.29
C GLN A 36 10.67 -12.26 -5.32
N ILE A 37 11.53 -11.41 -4.80
CA ILE A 37 11.16 -10.25 -3.98
C ILE A 37 11.46 -8.99 -4.75
N ASP A 38 10.42 -8.16 -4.93
CA ASP A 38 10.50 -6.85 -5.56
C ASP A 38 10.45 -5.77 -4.49
N LEU A 39 11.40 -4.84 -4.57
CA LEU A 39 11.55 -3.71 -3.65
C LEU A 39 11.43 -2.40 -4.40
N ASP A 40 10.65 -1.47 -3.85
CA ASP A 40 10.70 -0.07 -4.20
C ASP A 40 11.59 0.64 -3.16
N VAL A 41 12.73 1.14 -3.60
CA VAL A 41 13.76 1.71 -2.74
C VAL A 41 13.88 3.21 -2.99
N VAL A 42 13.56 4.02 -1.99
CA VAL A 42 13.79 5.47 -1.98
C VAL A 42 15.14 5.73 -1.36
N VAL A 43 16.00 6.48 -2.05
CA VAL A 43 17.33 6.85 -1.52
C VAL A 43 17.41 8.36 -1.40
N SER A 44 17.72 8.85 -0.21
CA SER A 44 17.80 10.28 0.07
C SER A 44 18.98 10.62 0.97
N PRO A 45 19.51 11.86 0.89
CA PRO A 45 20.40 12.39 1.90
C PRO A 45 19.62 12.58 3.22
N LYS A 46 20.34 12.81 4.31
CA LYS A 46 19.74 13.08 5.63
C LYS A 46 18.73 14.26 5.58
N SER A 47 18.95 15.22 4.69
CA SER A 47 18.05 16.33 4.40
C SER A 47 18.06 16.60 2.91
N GLY A 48 16.88 16.64 2.27
CA GLY A 48 16.72 16.90 0.84
C GLY A 48 15.91 15.83 0.12
N PRO A 49 15.63 16.06 -1.16
CA PRO A 49 14.83 15.15 -1.96
C PRO A 49 15.56 13.84 -2.28
N PRO A 50 14.83 12.80 -2.67
CA PRO A 50 15.41 11.57 -3.18
C PRO A 50 16.33 11.79 -4.39
N VAL A 51 17.36 10.94 -4.51
CA VAL A 51 18.35 11.00 -5.59
C VAL A 51 18.06 9.99 -6.68
N ALA A 52 18.42 10.33 -7.95
CA ALA A 52 18.05 9.56 -9.14
C ALA A 52 19.26 8.99 -9.90
N ASP A 53 20.49 9.26 -9.45
CA ASP A 53 21.73 9.08 -10.23
C ASP A 53 22.57 7.87 -9.78
N LEU A 54 21.95 6.95 -9.00
CA LEU A 54 22.63 5.74 -8.54
C LEU A 54 22.51 4.61 -9.56
N GLN A 55 23.56 3.77 -9.59
CA GLN A 55 23.65 2.58 -10.43
C GLN A 55 23.48 1.32 -9.55
N GLN A 56 23.20 0.17 -10.17
CA GLN A 56 23.07 -1.09 -9.45
C GLN A 56 24.25 -1.39 -8.52
N SER A 57 25.47 -1.05 -8.94
CA SER A 57 26.69 -1.24 -8.14
C SER A 57 26.77 -0.42 -6.85
N ASP A 58 25.92 0.62 -6.72
CA ASP A 58 25.83 1.42 -5.51
C ASP A 58 24.99 0.73 -4.41
N PHE A 59 24.28 -0.35 -4.74
CA PHE A 59 23.34 -1.04 -3.84
C PHE A 59 23.88 -2.40 -3.38
N THR A 60 23.73 -2.67 -2.11
CA THR A 60 23.87 -4.02 -1.53
C THR A 60 22.57 -4.38 -0.84
N VAL A 61 21.91 -5.44 -1.31
CA VAL A 61 20.71 -6.01 -0.68
C VAL A 61 21.16 -7.03 0.34
N LEU A 62 20.69 -6.92 1.57
CA LEU A 62 20.93 -7.88 2.65
C LEU A 62 19.60 -8.49 3.08
N ASP A 63 19.56 -9.83 3.11
CA ASP A 63 18.47 -10.63 3.64
C ASP A 63 19.01 -11.38 4.87
N ASN A 64 18.49 -11.11 6.05
CA ASN A 64 19.02 -11.62 7.32
C ASN A 64 20.56 -11.43 7.44
N ASN A 65 21.04 -10.24 7.06
CA ASN A 65 22.48 -9.85 6.99
C ASN A 65 23.30 -10.60 5.92
N SER A 66 22.71 -11.46 5.10
CA SER A 66 23.40 -12.17 4.01
C SER A 66 23.22 -11.42 2.69
N PRO A 67 24.30 -11.07 1.97
CA PRO A 67 24.20 -10.38 0.68
C PRO A 67 23.44 -11.21 -0.35
N GLN A 68 22.53 -10.56 -1.07
CA GLN A 68 21.74 -11.16 -2.14
C GLN A 68 22.13 -10.58 -3.50
N ALA A 69 22.14 -11.45 -4.51
CA ALA A 69 22.37 -11.01 -5.88
C ALA A 69 21.13 -10.26 -6.41
N ILE A 70 21.32 -9.04 -6.92
CA ILE A 70 20.29 -8.27 -7.59
C ILE A 70 20.03 -8.90 -8.96
N THR A 71 18.82 -9.39 -9.20
CA THR A 71 18.39 -10.02 -10.46
C THR A 71 17.79 -9.02 -11.44
N SER A 72 17.22 -7.90 -10.94
CA SER A 72 16.70 -6.80 -11.74
C SER A 72 16.94 -5.48 -11.04
N PHE A 73 17.28 -4.45 -11.83
CA PHE A 73 17.50 -3.09 -11.33
C PHE A 73 16.94 -2.08 -12.34
N GLN A 74 16.12 -1.15 -11.86
CA GLN A 74 15.60 -0.05 -12.67
C GLN A 74 15.50 1.22 -11.82
N ALA A 75 16.13 2.31 -12.30
CA ALA A 75 15.88 3.64 -11.77
C ALA A 75 14.59 4.19 -12.38
N VAL A 76 13.63 4.55 -11.55
CA VAL A 76 12.34 5.10 -11.96
C VAL A 76 12.31 6.58 -11.64
N THR A 77 12.20 7.40 -12.67
CA THR A 77 12.28 8.87 -12.56
C THR A 77 11.14 9.54 -13.30
N GLY A 78 10.77 10.73 -12.84
CA GLY A 78 9.82 11.58 -13.56
C GLY A 78 8.35 11.23 -13.38
N ARG A 79 7.47 12.05 -13.95
CA ARG A 79 6.01 11.99 -13.81
C ARG A 79 5.36 10.82 -14.56
N GLN A 80 6.10 10.14 -15.44
CA GLN A 80 5.58 8.98 -16.19
C GLN A 80 5.78 7.65 -15.43
N ALA A 81 6.35 7.70 -14.23
CA ALA A 81 6.42 6.51 -13.38
C ALA A 81 5.00 5.97 -13.13
N PRO A 82 4.77 4.66 -13.21
CA PRO A 82 3.47 4.06 -12.91
C PRO A 82 3.24 4.11 -11.38
N ILE A 83 2.79 5.26 -10.89
CA ILE A 83 2.52 5.53 -9.48
C ILE A 83 1.07 5.97 -9.37
N GLU A 84 0.35 5.35 -8.44
CA GLU A 84 -0.99 5.74 -8.02
C GLU A 84 -0.97 6.12 -6.54
N VAL A 85 -1.76 7.11 -6.18
CA VAL A 85 -1.85 7.63 -4.82
C VAL A 85 -3.27 7.43 -4.32
N VAL A 86 -3.43 6.73 -3.22
CA VAL A 86 -4.71 6.59 -2.52
C VAL A 86 -4.65 7.40 -1.24
N LEU A 87 -5.49 8.41 -1.14
CA LEU A 87 -5.63 9.26 0.03
C LEU A 87 -6.79 8.74 0.87
N VAL A 88 -6.49 8.30 2.09
CA VAL A 88 -7.48 7.70 3.01
C VAL A 88 -7.82 8.66 4.13
N ILE A 89 -9.10 9.01 4.25
CA ILE A 89 -9.66 9.72 5.40
C ILE A 89 -10.14 8.68 6.41
N ASP A 90 -9.56 8.68 7.60
CA ASP A 90 -9.90 7.70 8.66
C ASP A 90 -11.06 8.20 9.52
N ALA A 91 -12.29 7.92 9.10
CA ALA A 91 -13.46 8.24 9.90
C ALA A 91 -13.70 7.24 11.07
N ILE A 92 -12.95 6.15 11.13
CA ILE A 92 -13.04 5.16 12.24
C ILE A 92 -12.38 5.73 13.51
N ASN A 93 -11.20 6.34 13.37
CA ASN A 93 -10.36 6.77 14.50
C ASN A 93 -10.33 8.30 14.69
N THR A 94 -10.86 9.07 13.73
CA THR A 94 -10.86 10.54 13.76
C THR A 94 -12.27 11.06 14.07
N ASP A 95 -12.41 12.05 14.94
CA ASP A 95 -13.69 12.70 15.24
C ASP A 95 -14.12 13.66 14.13
N ALA A 96 -15.43 13.97 14.06
CA ALA A 96 -16.01 14.78 12.98
C ALA A 96 -15.40 16.20 12.89
N ARG A 97 -14.96 16.80 14.00
CA ARG A 97 -14.30 18.12 14.00
C ARG A 97 -12.94 18.02 13.31
N THR A 98 -12.16 17.03 13.69
CA THR A 98 -10.83 16.78 13.10
C THR A 98 -10.95 16.44 11.62
N ILE A 99 -11.95 15.62 11.23
CA ILE A 99 -12.25 15.34 9.81
C ILE A 99 -12.58 16.63 9.05
N GLY A 100 -13.36 17.55 9.63
CA GLY A 100 -13.62 18.84 9.03
C GLY A 100 -12.34 19.66 8.77
N TYR A 101 -11.40 19.62 9.70
CA TYR A 101 -10.07 20.21 9.51
C TYR A 101 -9.26 19.50 8.42
N GLU A 102 -9.20 18.18 8.47
CA GLU A 102 -8.53 17.35 7.46
C GLU A 102 -9.01 17.66 6.04
N ARG A 103 -10.33 17.74 5.84
CA ARG A 103 -10.95 18.10 4.55
C ARG A 103 -10.45 19.43 4.01
N ASN A 104 -10.39 20.48 4.86
CA ASN A 104 -9.84 21.77 4.46
C ASN A 104 -8.36 21.68 4.07
N GLN A 105 -7.59 20.83 4.74
CA GLN A 105 -6.18 20.65 4.42
C GLN A 105 -5.99 19.83 3.13
N ILE A 106 -6.83 18.82 2.92
CA ILE A 106 -6.86 18.04 1.67
C ILE A 106 -7.27 18.96 0.49
N ASP A 107 -8.26 19.82 0.70
CA ASP A 107 -8.67 20.80 -0.29
C ASP A 107 -7.52 21.74 -0.69
N ARG A 108 -6.78 22.28 0.29
CA ARG A 108 -5.56 23.06 0.03
C ARG A 108 -4.52 22.29 -0.77
N PHE A 109 -4.31 21.02 -0.43
CA PHE A 109 -3.39 20.13 -1.16
C PHE A 109 -3.86 19.91 -2.61
N LEU A 110 -5.14 19.64 -2.83
CA LEU A 110 -5.71 19.37 -4.16
C LEU A 110 -5.68 20.62 -5.07
N HIS A 111 -5.84 21.81 -4.52
CA HIS A 111 -5.77 23.09 -5.26
C HIS A 111 -4.35 23.62 -5.43
N ALA A 112 -3.34 22.99 -4.83
CA ALA A 112 -1.96 23.38 -5.03
C ALA A 112 -1.60 23.33 -6.54
N GLU A 113 -0.71 24.20 -6.98
CA GLU A 113 -0.28 24.30 -8.38
C GLU A 113 -1.45 24.41 -9.41
N GLY A 114 -2.54 25.08 -8.99
CA GLY A 114 -3.74 25.26 -9.85
C GLY A 114 -4.55 24.01 -10.06
N GLY A 115 -4.49 23.04 -9.13
CA GLY A 115 -5.23 21.79 -9.16
C GLY A 115 -4.58 20.70 -10.03
N ARG A 116 -3.34 20.88 -10.47
CA ARG A 116 -2.61 19.86 -11.25
C ARG A 116 -1.81 18.97 -10.31
N LEU A 117 -2.26 17.73 -10.14
CA LEU A 117 -1.57 16.73 -9.33
C LEU A 117 -0.41 16.08 -10.10
N ALA A 118 0.68 15.78 -9.39
CA ALA A 118 1.86 15.13 -9.98
C ALA A 118 1.58 13.67 -10.40
N TYR A 119 0.67 12.99 -9.69
CA TYR A 119 0.26 11.61 -9.91
C TYR A 119 -1.26 11.50 -9.82
N PRO A 120 -1.88 10.47 -10.43
CA PRO A 120 -3.29 10.17 -10.22
C PRO A 120 -3.57 9.89 -8.74
N VAL A 121 -4.58 10.56 -8.18
CA VAL A 121 -5.03 10.42 -6.79
C VAL A 121 -6.46 9.91 -6.77
N ALA A 122 -6.74 8.90 -5.93
CA ALA A 122 -8.07 8.52 -5.50
C ALA A 122 -8.28 8.94 -4.05
N ILE A 123 -9.51 9.33 -3.69
CA ILE A 123 -9.88 9.65 -2.31
C ILE A 123 -10.83 8.58 -1.81
N VAL A 124 -10.51 7.98 -0.68
CA VAL A 124 -11.35 6.97 -0.03
C VAL A 124 -11.58 7.32 1.43
N VAL A 125 -12.68 6.85 2.00
CA VAL A 125 -13.00 7.00 3.41
C VAL A 125 -13.10 5.64 4.05
N ALA A 126 -12.32 5.42 5.10
CA ALA A 126 -12.43 4.25 5.95
C ALA A 126 -13.51 4.49 7.01
N THR A 127 -14.53 3.63 7.05
CA THR A 127 -15.68 3.72 7.97
C THR A 127 -15.94 2.40 8.69
N ASP A 128 -16.81 2.43 9.68
CA ASP A 128 -17.30 1.24 10.40
C ASP A 128 -18.08 0.24 9.53
N THR A 129 -18.48 0.67 8.32
CA THR A 129 -19.20 -0.18 7.35
C THR A 129 -18.34 -0.57 6.14
N GLY A 130 -17.05 -0.28 6.17
CA GLY A 130 -16.08 -0.56 5.11
C GLY A 130 -15.55 0.68 4.42
N VAL A 131 -14.90 0.49 3.28
CA VAL A 131 -14.29 1.55 2.48
C VAL A 131 -15.32 2.15 1.52
N ARG A 132 -15.37 3.46 1.43
CA ARG A 132 -16.16 4.20 0.46
C ARG A 132 -15.23 5.00 -0.43
N GLU A 133 -15.29 4.75 -1.72
CA GLU A 133 -14.56 5.54 -2.72
C GLU A 133 -15.35 6.80 -3.06
N ALA A 134 -14.65 7.92 -3.16
CA ALA A 134 -15.25 9.20 -3.53
C ALA A 134 -15.25 9.40 -5.03
N GLU A 135 -14.17 9.02 -5.70
CA GLU A 135 -13.96 9.22 -7.13
C GLU A 135 -12.85 8.28 -7.61
N ASN A 136 -12.87 7.94 -8.90
CA ASN A 136 -11.78 7.23 -9.56
C ASN A 136 -10.49 8.05 -9.57
N PHE A 137 -9.36 7.42 -9.86
CA PHE A 137 -8.07 8.09 -9.97
C PHE A 137 -8.11 9.27 -10.93
N SER A 138 -7.70 10.44 -10.45
CA SER A 138 -7.65 11.67 -11.22
C SER A 138 -6.37 12.46 -10.92
N SER A 139 -5.82 13.12 -11.94
CA SER A 139 -4.76 14.13 -11.79
C SER A 139 -5.33 15.56 -11.74
N ASP A 140 -6.65 15.70 -11.77
CA ASP A 140 -7.36 16.98 -11.60
C ASP A 140 -7.83 17.13 -10.14
N GLY A 141 -7.05 17.86 -9.36
CA GLY A 141 -7.35 18.14 -7.96
C GLY A 141 -8.63 18.96 -7.76
N ASN A 142 -9.00 19.81 -8.73
CA ASN A 142 -10.26 20.58 -8.62
C ASN A 142 -11.46 19.65 -8.74
N ALA A 143 -11.41 18.67 -9.65
CA ALA A 143 -12.46 17.67 -9.79
C ALA A 143 -12.58 16.80 -8.53
N LEU A 144 -11.44 16.37 -7.95
CA LEU A 144 -11.42 15.59 -6.69
C LEU A 144 -11.98 16.38 -5.51
N SER A 145 -11.63 17.67 -5.38
CA SER A 145 -12.18 18.55 -4.35
C SER A 145 -13.70 18.69 -4.48
N ALA A 146 -14.19 18.94 -5.70
CA ALA A 146 -15.63 19.04 -5.97
C ALA A 146 -16.38 17.72 -5.66
N ALA A 147 -15.77 16.56 -5.93
CA ALA A 147 -16.32 15.25 -5.57
C ALA A 147 -16.40 15.07 -4.05
N MET A 148 -15.32 15.41 -3.34
CA MET A 148 -15.26 15.35 -1.88
C MET A 148 -16.35 16.21 -1.21
N ASP A 149 -16.66 17.39 -1.78
CA ASP A 149 -17.69 18.28 -1.25
C ASP A 149 -19.12 17.77 -1.55
N ARG A 150 -19.35 17.30 -2.78
CA ARG A 150 -20.65 16.77 -3.23
C ARG A 150 -21.11 15.59 -2.36
N ASP A 151 -20.20 14.70 -2.01
CA ASP A 151 -20.50 13.47 -1.29
C ASP A 151 -20.44 13.62 0.23
N GLN A 152 -20.16 14.81 0.76
CA GLN A 152 -19.99 15.10 2.19
C GLN A 152 -19.13 14.07 2.90
N ILE A 153 -18.03 13.69 2.25
CA ILE A 153 -17.20 12.57 2.62
C ILE A 153 -16.64 12.75 4.05
N GLY A 154 -16.79 11.70 4.86
CA GLY A 154 -16.24 11.63 6.22
C GLY A 154 -17.01 12.43 7.28
N LEU A 155 -18.10 13.14 6.94
CA LEU A 155 -18.87 13.96 7.89
C LEU A 155 -19.94 13.17 8.67
N ARG A 156 -20.09 11.88 8.40
CA ARG A 156 -21.00 11.04 9.18
C ARG A 156 -20.41 10.81 10.57
N ASP A 157 -21.20 11.09 11.59
CA ASP A 157 -20.82 10.76 12.97
C ASP A 157 -20.91 9.24 13.16
N ILE A 158 -19.77 8.61 13.48
CA ILE A 158 -19.69 7.18 13.74
C ILE A 158 -19.83 6.99 15.25
N GLY A 159 -20.86 6.25 15.66
CA GLY A 159 -21.04 5.87 17.06
C GLY A 159 -19.86 5.03 17.51
N ARG A 160 -19.10 5.54 18.51
CA ARG A 160 -17.89 4.86 19.01
C ARG A 160 -18.19 4.19 20.35
N SER A 161 -18.01 2.88 20.39
CA SER A 161 -17.98 2.16 21.65
C SER A 161 -16.79 2.62 22.49
N ALA A 162 -16.99 2.79 23.81
CA ALA A 162 -15.94 3.22 24.73
C ALA A 162 -15.09 2.04 25.24
N GLY A 163 -13.91 2.36 25.78
CA GLY A 163 -13.04 1.41 26.45
C GLY A 163 -12.35 0.40 25.53
N PHE A 164 -11.91 -0.71 26.12
CA PHE A 164 -11.12 -1.74 25.41
C PHE A 164 -11.88 -2.39 24.25
N TYR A 165 -13.15 -2.70 24.42
CA TYR A 165 -13.97 -3.30 23.37
C TYR A 165 -14.10 -2.38 22.16
N GLY A 166 -14.41 -1.10 22.39
CA GLY A 166 -14.51 -0.13 21.30
C GLY A 166 -13.17 0.12 20.61
N ALA A 167 -12.06 0.07 21.35
CA ALA A 167 -10.72 0.17 20.78
C ALA A 167 -10.39 -1.07 19.92
N THR A 168 -10.73 -2.28 20.38
CA THR A 168 -10.56 -3.51 19.61
C THR A 168 -11.39 -3.49 18.33
N GLU A 169 -12.63 -3.05 18.41
CA GLU A 169 -13.55 -2.94 17.28
C GLU A 169 -13.00 -1.95 16.22
N ARG A 170 -12.53 -0.77 16.64
CA ARG A 170 -11.90 0.19 15.71
C ARG A 170 -10.64 -0.37 15.05
N LEU A 171 -9.79 -1.07 15.78
CA LEU A 171 -8.63 -1.74 15.21
C LEU A 171 -9.04 -2.75 14.13
N GLN A 172 -10.08 -3.56 14.39
CA GLN A 172 -10.58 -4.53 13.42
C GLN A 172 -11.12 -3.87 12.14
N TYR A 173 -11.94 -2.80 12.28
CA TYR A 173 -12.44 -2.04 11.12
C TYR A 173 -11.29 -1.41 10.32
N SER A 174 -10.29 -0.86 11.00
CA SER A 174 -9.12 -0.26 10.34
C SER A 174 -8.31 -1.28 9.55
N LEU A 175 -8.06 -2.46 10.12
CA LEU A 175 -7.37 -3.56 9.43
C LEU A 175 -8.18 -4.10 8.25
N GLN A 176 -9.50 -4.20 8.40
CA GLN A 176 -10.39 -4.60 7.31
C GLN A 176 -10.38 -3.56 6.18
N ALA A 177 -10.45 -2.27 6.49
CA ALA A 177 -10.38 -1.21 5.51
C ALA A 177 -9.03 -1.23 4.75
N LEU A 178 -7.90 -1.39 5.46
CA LEU A 178 -6.59 -1.51 4.83
C LEU A 178 -6.53 -2.72 3.89
N SER A 179 -7.05 -3.88 4.32
CA SER A 179 -7.09 -5.09 3.49
C SER A 179 -7.97 -4.90 2.24
N GLN A 180 -9.13 -4.23 2.36
CA GLN A 180 -10.00 -3.93 1.24
C GLN A 180 -9.31 -3.02 0.21
N ILE A 181 -8.70 -1.91 0.66
CA ILE A 181 -7.95 -0.99 -0.20
C ILE A 181 -6.78 -1.74 -0.88
N THR A 182 -6.03 -2.54 -0.12
CA THR A 182 -4.90 -3.28 -0.68
C THR A 182 -5.36 -4.30 -1.74
N ALA A 183 -6.51 -4.92 -1.54
CA ALA A 183 -7.08 -5.88 -2.48
C ALA A 183 -7.60 -5.20 -3.76
N SER A 184 -8.22 -4.01 -3.65
CA SER A 184 -8.64 -3.23 -4.83
C SER A 184 -7.46 -2.74 -5.66
N GLU A 185 -6.34 -2.37 -5.00
CA GLU A 185 -5.14 -1.89 -5.66
C GLU A 185 -4.25 -3.01 -6.24
N GLY A 186 -4.41 -4.24 -5.77
CA GLY A 186 -3.60 -5.39 -6.18
C GLY A 186 -3.53 -5.64 -7.69
N PRO A 187 -4.65 -5.54 -8.45
CA PRO A 187 -4.66 -5.70 -9.90
C PRO A 187 -3.95 -4.58 -10.68
N HIS A 188 -3.81 -3.39 -10.09
CA HIS A 188 -3.17 -2.25 -10.75
C HIS A 188 -1.67 -2.42 -10.79
N GLN A 189 -1.06 -2.04 -11.91
CA GLN A 189 0.39 -2.11 -12.07
C GLN A 189 1.08 -0.92 -11.40
N GLY A 190 2.37 -1.08 -11.07
CA GLY A 190 3.19 -0.01 -10.53
C GLY A 190 3.15 0.10 -9.00
N ARG A 191 3.77 1.16 -8.50
CA ARG A 191 3.88 1.48 -7.08
C ARG A 191 2.63 2.20 -6.60
N LYS A 192 2.07 1.78 -5.45
CA LYS A 192 0.95 2.46 -4.79
C LYS A 192 1.44 3.16 -3.53
N ILE A 193 1.10 4.42 -3.42
CA ILE A 193 1.36 5.24 -2.25
C ILE A 193 0.03 5.43 -1.53
N LEU A 194 -0.08 4.85 -0.34
CA LEU A 194 -1.28 4.94 0.48
C LEU A 194 -1.04 5.99 1.58
N LEU A 195 -1.69 7.15 1.45
CA LEU A 195 -1.61 8.26 2.40
C LEU A 195 -2.77 8.15 3.38
N TRP A 196 -2.54 7.59 4.56
CA TRP A 196 -3.57 7.39 5.58
C TRP A 196 -3.54 8.55 6.58
N ILE A 197 -4.58 9.41 6.50
CA ILE A 197 -4.73 10.55 7.41
C ILE A 197 -5.47 10.07 8.65
N SER A 198 -4.74 10.01 9.78
CA SER A 198 -5.26 9.47 11.03
C SER A 198 -4.34 9.83 12.20
N PRO A 199 -4.89 10.05 13.41
CA PRO A 199 -4.07 10.15 14.63
C PRO A 199 -3.42 8.81 15.02
N GLY A 200 -3.65 7.76 14.24
CA GLY A 200 -3.23 6.39 14.49
C GLY A 200 -4.38 5.50 14.94
N TRP A 201 -4.14 4.19 14.86
CA TRP A 201 -5.08 3.18 15.32
C TRP A 201 -4.85 2.88 16.81
N PRO A 202 -5.84 2.30 17.52
CA PRO A 202 -5.67 1.97 18.91
C PRO A 202 -4.49 1.04 19.14
N LEU A 203 -3.48 1.51 19.88
CA LEU A 203 -2.36 0.69 20.34
C LEU A 203 -2.81 -0.08 21.58
N LEU A 204 -3.32 -1.30 21.38
CA LEU A 204 -3.80 -2.17 22.45
C LEU A 204 -2.61 -2.84 23.11
N THR A 205 -2.02 -2.19 24.10
CA THR A 205 -0.88 -2.67 24.89
C THR A 205 -1.11 -2.42 26.37
N GLY A 206 -0.36 -3.13 27.21
CA GLY A 206 -0.35 -2.92 28.64
C GLY A 206 -0.43 -4.22 29.45
N PRO A 207 -0.17 -4.15 30.77
CA PRO A 207 -0.07 -5.32 31.62
C PRO A 207 -1.38 -6.12 31.77
N ASN A 208 -2.51 -5.50 31.44
CA ASN A 208 -3.83 -6.14 31.51
C ASN A 208 -4.24 -6.82 30.19
N ILE A 209 -3.43 -6.70 29.13
CA ILE A 209 -3.68 -7.34 27.83
C ILE A 209 -2.83 -8.60 27.76
N GLN A 210 -3.40 -9.73 28.11
CA GLN A 210 -2.77 -11.03 28.00
C GLN A 210 -3.41 -11.78 26.85
N LEU A 211 -2.58 -12.22 25.91
CA LEU A 211 -2.99 -13.02 24.76
C LEU A 211 -2.75 -14.50 25.07
N ASP A 212 -3.76 -15.33 24.92
CA ASP A 212 -3.58 -16.77 24.91
C ASP A 212 -2.88 -17.24 23.62
N SER A 213 -2.40 -18.50 23.59
CA SER A 213 -1.66 -19.04 22.45
C SER A 213 -2.46 -18.99 21.15
N LYS A 214 -3.77 -19.23 21.20
CA LYS A 214 -4.66 -19.18 20.04
C LYS A 214 -4.79 -17.76 19.48
N GLN A 215 -4.91 -16.77 20.36
CA GLN A 215 -4.93 -15.35 19.99
C GLN A 215 -3.59 -14.92 19.41
N GLN A 216 -2.46 -15.37 19.96
CA GLN A 216 -1.12 -15.11 19.43
C GLN A 216 -0.96 -15.68 18.02
N ASP A 217 -1.40 -16.91 17.78
CA ASP A 217 -1.38 -17.55 16.44
C ASP A 217 -2.24 -16.76 15.44
N GLN A 218 -3.44 -16.34 15.83
CA GLN A 218 -4.35 -15.57 14.97
C GLN A 218 -3.75 -14.20 14.58
N ILE A 219 -3.20 -13.47 15.56
CA ILE A 219 -2.59 -12.16 15.31
C ILE A 219 -1.32 -12.32 14.45
N PHE A 220 -0.51 -13.36 14.71
CA PHE A 220 0.65 -13.65 13.87
C PHE A 220 0.26 -13.91 12.42
N ALA A 221 -0.73 -14.77 12.19
CA ALA A 221 -1.26 -15.03 10.85
C ALA A 221 -1.79 -13.75 10.18
N GLN A 222 -2.41 -12.86 10.93
CA GLN A 222 -2.89 -11.57 10.42
C GLN A 222 -1.72 -10.64 10.02
N ILE A 223 -0.66 -10.56 10.82
CA ILE A 223 0.57 -9.81 10.50
C ILE A 223 1.20 -10.35 9.22
N VAL A 224 1.38 -11.66 9.10
CA VAL A 224 1.93 -12.33 7.92
C VAL A 224 1.09 -12.03 6.67
N SER A 225 -0.22 -12.20 6.77
CA SER A 225 -1.16 -11.98 5.67
C SER A 225 -1.11 -10.53 5.19
N LEU A 226 -1.21 -9.57 6.11
CA LEU A 226 -1.21 -8.15 5.79
C LEU A 226 0.13 -7.69 5.17
N SER A 227 1.26 -8.10 5.77
CA SER A 227 2.59 -7.81 5.22
C SER A 227 2.75 -8.35 3.79
N THR A 228 2.26 -9.57 3.56
CA THR A 228 2.30 -10.22 2.23
C THR A 228 1.41 -9.51 1.22
N GLN A 229 0.17 -9.15 1.59
CA GLN A 229 -0.75 -8.41 0.73
C GLN A 229 -0.18 -7.04 0.32
N LEU A 230 0.31 -6.25 1.27
CA LEU A 230 0.95 -4.96 0.99
C LEU A 230 2.16 -5.10 0.06
N ARG A 231 2.97 -6.16 0.25
CA ARG A 231 4.12 -6.43 -0.63
C ARG A 231 3.68 -6.79 -2.04
N GLN A 232 2.74 -7.72 -2.19
CA GLN A 232 2.26 -8.18 -3.50
C GLN A 232 1.57 -7.08 -4.28
N ALA A 233 0.79 -6.24 -3.60
CA ALA A 233 0.15 -5.07 -4.20
C ALA A 233 1.12 -3.88 -4.42
N ARG A 234 2.40 -3.98 -4.00
CA ARG A 234 3.40 -2.91 -4.05
C ARG A 234 2.93 -1.62 -3.37
N VAL A 235 2.23 -1.79 -2.24
CA VAL A 235 1.75 -0.67 -1.43
C VAL A 235 2.83 -0.22 -0.45
N THR A 236 3.13 1.08 -0.47
CA THR A 236 3.89 1.79 0.56
C THR A 236 2.91 2.67 1.34
N LEU A 237 2.74 2.40 2.63
CA LEU A 237 1.81 3.10 3.51
C LEU A 237 2.51 4.26 4.23
N TYR A 238 1.87 5.43 4.24
CA TYR A 238 2.28 6.60 5.02
C TYR A 238 1.17 6.94 6.01
N ASN A 239 1.51 7.16 7.27
CA ASN A 239 0.59 7.74 8.23
C ASN A 239 0.84 9.24 8.34
N VAL A 240 -0.20 10.04 8.17
CA VAL A 240 -0.19 11.49 8.33
C VAL A 240 -1.09 11.84 9.52
N ASN A 241 -0.49 12.26 10.64
CA ASN A 241 -1.24 12.61 11.84
C ASN A 241 -1.76 14.05 11.75
N PRO A 242 -3.10 14.27 11.71
CA PRO A 242 -3.70 15.59 11.57
C PRO A 242 -3.70 16.42 12.86
N ILE A 243 -3.49 15.78 14.01
CA ILE A 243 -3.55 16.43 15.33
C ILE A 243 -2.24 17.14 15.66
N GLY A 244 -1.13 16.70 15.06
CA GLY A 244 0.18 17.29 15.24
C GLY A 244 0.72 17.16 16.67
N ALA A 245 1.43 18.18 17.14
CA ALA A 245 2.10 18.19 18.45
C ALA A 245 1.15 18.31 19.66
N GLY A 246 -0.16 18.30 19.45
CA GLY A 246 -1.16 18.44 20.53
C GLY A 246 -1.26 17.22 21.44
N GLU A 247 -0.80 16.04 21.00
CA GLU A 247 -0.69 14.85 21.84
C GLU A 247 0.69 14.76 22.51
N SER A 248 0.76 14.05 23.63
CA SER A 248 2.02 13.93 24.37
C SER A 248 3.08 13.26 23.48
N VAL A 249 4.30 13.79 23.49
CA VAL A 249 5.47 13.27 22.77
C VAL A 249 5.67 11.76 23.03
N PHE A 250 5.35 11.28 24.24
CA PHE A 250 5.43 9.86 24.60
C PHE A 250 4.46 8.96 23.80
N ARG A 251 3.32 9.46 23.37
CA ARG A 251 2.38 8.70 22.53
C ARG A 251 2.83 8.66 21.08
N GLY A 252 3.39 9.76 20.59
CA GLY A 252 3.82 9.88 19.19
C GLY A 252 5.00 8.97 18.82
N THR A 253 5.79 8.49 19.79
CA THR A 253 6.95 7.61 19.53
C THR A 253 6.77 6.19 20.09
N TYR A 254 5.69 5.93 20.84
CA TYR A 254 5.50 4.62 21.49
C TYR A 254 5.44 3.45 20.52
N TYR A 255 5.00 3.67 19.28
CA TYR A 255 4.96 2.63 18.24
C TYR A 255 6.38 2.10 17.86
N GLU A 256 7.44 2.88 18.13
CA GLU A 256 8.82 2.52 17.80
C GLU A 256 9.28 1.22 18.50
N GLU A 257 8.71 0.90 19.65
CA GLU A 257 8.99 -0.33 20.38
C GLU A 257 8.52 -1.59 19.62
N PHE A 258 7.60 -1.43 18.67
CA PHE A 258 6.97 -2.52 17.92
C PHE A 258 7.43 -2.62 16.46
N LEU A 259 8.42 -1.83 16.05
CA LEU A 259 8.93 -1.81 14.66
C LEU A 259 9.68 -3.08 14.29
N LYS A 260 10.23 -3.79 15.26
CA LYS A 260 10.92 -5.05 15.01
C LYS A 260 9.95 -6.10 14.45
N GLY A 261 10.33 -6.72 13.33
CA GLY A 261 9.53 -7.78 12.73
C GLY A 261 9.30 -8.97 13.68
N VAL A 262 8.11 -9.54 13.63
CA VAL A 262 7.69 -10.65 14.49
C VAL A 262 8.04 -11.97 13.83
N SER A 263 8.88 -12.79 14.46
CA SER A 263 9.37 -14.06 13.89
C SER A 263 8.56 -15.29 14.31
N LYS A 264 7.73 -15.17 15.37
CA LYS A 264 6.93 -16.29 15.90
C LYS A 264 5.74 -15.79 16.72
N PRO A 265 4.66 -16.58 16.85
CA PRO A 265 3.45 -16.18 17.57
C PRO A 265 3.69 -15.70 19.02
N SER A 266 4.59 -16.32 19.75
CA SER A 266 4.87 -15.95 21.15
C SER A 266 5.51 -14.55 21.33
N GLN A 267 5.88 -13.87 20.26
CA GLN A 267 6.44 -12.52 20.25
C GLN A 267 5.41 -11.44 19.87
N VAL A 268 4.19 -11.87 19.52
CA VAL A 268 3.16 -10.98 19.04
C VAL A 268 2.65 -10.06 20.14
N ASN A 269 2.48 -8.80 19.77
CA ASN A 269 1.70 -7.81 20.49
C ASN A 269 0.65 -7.22 19.55
N LEU A 270 -0.53 -6.86 20.06
CA LEU A 270 -1.55 -6.19 19.23
C LEU A 270 -1.05 -4.89 18.62
N ALA A 271 -0.11 -4.19 19.27
CA ALA A 271 0.52 -2.99 18.72
C ALA A 271 1.37 -3.22 17.46
N ASN A 272 1.77 -4.47 17.15
CA ASN A 272 2.39 -4.79 15.86
C ASN A 272 1.46 -4.53 14.68
N LEU A 273 0.15 -4.45 14.91
CA LEU A 273 -0.89 -4.07 13.93
C LEU A 273 -1.24 -2.58 13.97
N GLY A 274 -0.48 -1.76 14.67
CA GLY A 274 -0.65 -0.31 14.69
C GLY A 274 -0.32 0.33 13.34
N LEU A 275 -1.05 1.40 12.97
CA LEU A 275 -0.91 2.09 11.68
C LEU A 275 0.53 2.54 11.43
N GLN A 276 1.15 3.19 12.43
CA GLN A 276 2.53 3.68 12.34
C GLN A 276 3.53 2.53 12.13
N VAL A 277 3.34 1.41 12.82
CA VAL A 277 4.19 0.22 12.67
C VAL A 277 4.10 -0.32 11.25
N ILE A 278 2.89 -0.50 10.73
CA ILE A 278 2.67 -1.01 9.38
C ILE A 278 3.23 -0.03 8.33
N ALA A 279 3.05 1.29 8.55
CA ALA A 279 3.60 2.31 7.66
C ALA A 279 5.13 2.19 7.53
N ILE A 280 5.84 2.18 8.65
CA ILE A 280 7.30 2.04 8.65
C ILE A 280 7.75 0.69 8.07
N GLN A 281 7.10 -0.40 8.46
CA GLN A 281 7.44 -1.74 7.95
C GLN A 281 7.18 -1.90 6.45
N SER A 282 6.23 -1.15 5.87
CA SER A 282 5.98 -1.14 4.42
C SER A 282 6.99 -0.30 3.63
N GLY A 283 7.87 0.45 4.29
CA GLY A 283 8.83 1.37 3.68
C GLY A 283 8.35 2.81 3.59
N GLY A 284 7.21 3.15 4.20
CA GLY A 284 6.72 4.52 4.32
C GLY A 284 7.21 5.25 5.56
N LEU A 285 6.45 6.26 5.98
CA LEU A 285 6.76 7.12 7.13
C LEU A 285 5.54 7.25 8.04
N ALA A 286 5.79 7.48 9.32
CA ALA A 286 4.81 7.99 10.27
C ALA A 286 5.13 9.48 10.51
N LEU A 287 4.28 10.39 10.04
CA LEU A 287 4.47 11.83 10.11
C LEU A 287 3.64 12.37 11.28
N GLU A 288 4.32 12.52 12.39
CA GLU A 288 3.80 13.02 13.65
C GLU A 288 4.24 14.48 13.88
N PHE A 289 3.72 15.15 14.88
CA PHE A 289 4.17 16.44 15.41
C PHE A 289 4.02 17.66 14.50
N ASN A 290 3.36 17.56 13.35
CA ASN A 290 3.05 18.68 12.48
C ASN A 290 1.57 18.61 12.08
N ASN A 291 0.83 19.71 12.23
CA ASN A 291 -0.58 19.78 11.86
C ASN A 291 -0.83 20.39 10.48
N ASP A 292 0.18 20.81 9.74
CA ASP A 292 0.03 21.22 8.33
C ASP A 292 -0.06 19.97 7.43
N VAL A 293 -1.25 19.36 7.43
CA VAL A 293 -1.52 18.12 6.68
C VAL A 293 -1.23 18.32 5.19
N ALA A 294 -1.54 19.48 4.61
CA ALA A 294 -1.27 19.75 3.19
C ALA A 294 0.23 19.67 2.88
N ALA A 295 1.08 20.26 3.73
CA ALA A 295 2.53 20.17 3.58
C ALA A 295 3.05 18.74 3.79
N LEU A 296 2.48 17.99 4.74
CA LEU A 296 2.84 16.58 4.97
C LEU A 296 2.46 15.68 3.78
N LEU A 297 1.31 15.91 3.15
CA LEU A 297 0.91 15.20 1.92
C LEU A 297 1.88 15.49 0.78
N GLN A 298 2.30 16.75 0.61
CA GLN A 298 3.33 17.11 -0.37
C GLN A 298 4.67 16.44 -0.07
N GLN A 299 5.07 16.37 1.19
CA GLN A 299 6.27 15.65 1.62
C GLN A 299 6.20 14.17 1.24
N CYS A 300 5.07 13.49 1.49
CA CYS A 300 4.89 12.09 1.09
C CYS A 300 5.00 11.93 -0.43
N LEU A 301 4.43 12.86 -1.22
CA LEU A 301 4.53 12.81 -2.68
C LEU A 301 5.96 13.08 -3.20
N SER A 302 6.79 13.78 -2.45
CA SER A 302 8.20 13.95 -2.81
C SER A 302 8.98 12.63 -2.80
N ASP A 303 8.50 11.64 -2.02
CA ASP A 303 9.03 10.28 -1.97
C ASP A 303 8.51 9.38 -3.09
N ALA A 304 7.53 9.83 -3.86
CA ALA A 304 6.92 9.03 -4.90
C ALA A 304 7.93 8.68 -6.01
N ALA A 305 8.68 9.66 -6.49
CA ALA A 305 9.80 9.50 -7.43
C ALA A 305 10.81 10.64 -7.24
N PRO A 306 12.12 10.37 -7.44
CA PRO A 306 12.69 9.12 -7.95
C PRO A 306 12.74 7.99 -6.93
N PHE A 307 12.71 6.74 -7.41
CA PHE A 307 12.96 5.54 -6.62
C PHE A 307 13.61 4.46 -7.50
N TYR A 308 14.10 3.39 -6.87
CA TYR A 308 14.72 2.27 -7.56
C TYR A 308 13.90 1.01 -7.36
N GLN A 309 13.58 0.33 -8.46
CA GLN A 309 13.02 -1.02 -8.42
C GLN A 309 14.17 -2.01 -8.40
N ILE A 310 14.22 -2.82 -7.37
CA ILE A 310 15.27 -3.83 -7.17
C ILE A 310 14.59 -5.16 -6.92
N SER A 311 14.99 -6.19 -7.68
CA SER A 311 14.51 -7.56 -7.45
C SER A 311 15.67 -8.47 -7.08
N PHE A 312 15.39 -9.46 -6.23
CA PHE A 312 16.31 -10.53 -5.88
C PHE A 312 15.52 -11.83 -5.62
N GLU A 313 16.19 -12.98 -5.67
CA GLU A 313 15.59 -14.26 -5.34
C GLU A 313 15.63 -14.47 -3.82
N ALA A 314 14.45 -14.70 -3.22
CA ALA A 314 14.36 -15.02 -1.81
C ALA A 314 15.02 -16.36 -1.50
N ALA A 315 15.75 -16.44 -0.40
CA ALA A 315 16.20 -17.72 0.13
C ALA A 315 14.96 -18.57 0.50
N ALA A 316 15.06 -19.89 0.27
CA ALA A 316 13.99 -20.80 0.69
C ALA A 316 13.89 -20.80 2.22
N ALA A 317 12.68 -20.61 2.74
CA ALA A 317 12.43 -20.66 4.17
C ALA A 317 12.55 -22.09 4.71
N GLU A 318 13.06 -22.25 5.92
CA GLU A 318 13.11 -23.54 6.62
C GLU A 318 11.73 -23.95 7.16
N ARG A 319 10.87 -22.97 7.46
CA ARG A 319 9.52 -23.16 8.00
C ARG A 319 8.54 -22.17 7.35
N PRO A 320 7.23 -22.46 7.37
CA PRO A 320 6.22 -21.52 6.92
C PRO A 320 6.29 -20.21 7.71
N ASP A 321 6.00 -19.11 7.01
CA ASP A 321 5.93 -17.77 7.57
C ASP A 321 7.22 -17.33 8.30
N GLU A 322 8.35 -17.72 7.76
CA GLU A 322 9.65 -17.29 8.28
C GLU A 322 9.90 -15.82 7.97
N TYR A 323 10.15 -15.02 9.01
CA TYR A 323 10.43 -13.60 8.85
C TYR A 323 11.87 -13.38 8.40
N HIS A 324 12.03 -12.68 7.29
CA HIS A 324 13.30 -12.22 6.74
C HIS A 324 13.43 -10.72 6.90
N HIS A 325 14.49 -10.28 7.58
CA HIS A 325 14.81 -8.87 7.73
C HIS A 325 15.58 -8.37 6.50
N LEU A 326 15.14 -7.23 5.94
CA LEU A 326 15.77 -6.61 4.77
C LEU A 326 16.51 -5.33 5.16
N GLU A 327 17.73 -5.19 4.64
CA GLU A 327 18.51 -3.96 4.71
C GLU A 327 19.09 -3.64 3.33
N ILE A 328 19.03 -2.37 2.95
CA ILE A 328 19.68 -1.87 1.74
C ILE A 328 20.81 -0.95 2.15
N ARG A 329 22.02 -1.28 1.76
CA ARG A 329 23.21 -0.43 1.96
C ARG A 329 23.57 0.29 0.67
N ILE A 330 23.92 1.58 0.82
CA ILE A 330 24.34 2.43 -0.29
C ILE A 330 25.83 2.70 -0.15
N ALA A 331 26.59 2.45 -1.23
CA ALA A 331 28.03 2.66 -1.25
C ALA A 331 28.43 4.15 -1.14
N ARG A 332 27.55 5.06 -1.61
CA ARG A 332 27.77 6.51 -1.60
C ARG A 332 27.53 7.06 -0.18
N PRO A 333 28.55 7.70 0.46
CA PRO A 333 28.42 8.27 1.80
C PRO A 333 27.34 9.35 1.89
N GLY A 334 26.68 9.45 3.05
CA GLY A 334 25.67 10.48 3.33
C GLY A 334 24.29 10.19 2.75
N LEU A 335 24.11 9.07 2.05
CA LEU A 335 22.81 8.60 1.56
C LEU A 335 22.29 7.45 2.41
N THR A 336 20.97 7.41 2.56
CA THR A 336 20.24 6.32 3.23
C THR A 336 19.16 5.79 2.31
N ALA A 337 19.01 4.47 2.30
CA ALA A 337 17.92 3.81 1.58
C ALA A 337 16.76 3.52 2.52
N ARG A 338 15.54 3.66 1.99
CA ARG A 338 14.31 3.28 2.65
C ARG A 338 13.46 2.40 1.73
N THR A 339 13.07 1.26 2.26
CA THR A 339 12.20 0.27 1.62
C THR A 339 11.48 -0.50 2.72
N ARG A 340 10.71 -1.52 2.37
CA ARG A 340 10.12 -2.41 3.39
C ARG A 340 11.19 -3.07 4.25
N GLN A 341 10.88 -3.21 5.54
CA GLN A 341 11.85 -3.72 6.52
C GLN A 341 12.04 -5.24 6.52
N GLY A 342 11.13 -5.96 5.86
CA GLY A 342 11.20 -7.41 5.80
C GLY A 342 10.01 -8.02 5.05
N TYR A 343 10.03 -9.34 5.00
CA TYR A 343 8.95 -10.14 4.39
C TYR A 343 8.85 -11.50 5.08
N TYR A 344 7.71 -12.17 4.86
CA TYR A 344 7.50 -13.54 5.32
C TYR A 344 7.70 -14.50 4.15
N ALA A 345 8.65 -15.40 4.29
CA ALA A 345 8.99 -16.41 3.29
C ALA A 345 8.23 -17.72 3.53
N GLN A 346 8.06 -18.48 2.46
CA GLN A 346 7.48 -19.83 2.50
C GLN A 346 8.52 -20.87 2.12
N PRO A 347 8.45 -22.09 2.64
CA PRO A 347 9.29 -23.20 2.17
C PRO A 347 9.11 -23.43 0.69
N ALA A 348 10.16 -23.89 0.02
CA ALA A 348 10.03 -24.36 -1.36
C ALA A 348 8.97 -25.45 -1.45
N ALA A 349 8.12 -25.38 -2.48
CA ALA A 349 7.14 -26.42 -2.74
C ALA A 349 7.89 -27.78 -2.86
N ARG A 350 7.55 -28.75 -2.04
CA ARG A 350 8.07 -30.12 -2.20
C ARG A 350 7.40 -30.70 -3.47
N ASN A 351 8.20 -30.85 -4.52
CA ASN A 351 7.78 -31.58 -5.73
C ASN A 351 7.58 -33.08 -5.42
#